data_90e4d7796722954c16cfb3edc499667d
#
_entry.id   90e4d7796722954c16cfb3edc499667d
#
_cell.length_a   1.000
_cell.length_b   1.000
_cell.length_c   1.000
_cell.angle_alpha   90.00
_cell.angle_beta   90.00
_cell.angle_gamma   90.00
#
_symmetry.space_group_name_H-M   'P 1'
#
loop_
_entity.id
_entity.type
_entity.pdbx_description
1 polymer ?
#
loop_
_entity_poly.entity_id
_entity_poly.type
_entity_poly.pdbx_seq_one_letter_code
_entity_poly.pdbx_strand_id
1 'polypeptide(L)'
;MFEIFIRRPILSGVISVVIVFLGLLAINSLPITQFPDIVPPSVTVTARYTGANADVMAKTVATPLERAINGVPGMTYMTSVCTNDGMSLTTIYFKVGTDPDVASVNVQNRVTTVLDELPEEVIRAGVITEKEVNSMLMYLNTGPARSSRVPARR
;
A
#
# COMPACT_ATOMS: atom_id res chain seq x y z
N MET A 1 3.76 -28.67 -47.05
CA MET A 1 3.23 -27.32 -46.78
C MET A 1 4.24 -26.19 -47.07
N PHE A 2 5.55 -26.42 -47.02
CA PHE A 2 6.57 -25.37 -47.27
C PHE A 2 6.74 -24.98 -48.73
N GLU A 3 6.33 -25.78 -49.68
CA GLU A 3 6.47 -25.48 -51.13
C GLU A 3 5.68 -24.26 -51.60
N ILE A 4 4.59 -23.88 -50.91
CA ILE A 4 3.76 -22.72 -51.23
C ILE A 4 4.52 -21.44 -50.95
N PHE A 5 5.35 -21.41 -49.89
CA PHE A 5 6.19 -20.23 -49.56
C PHE A 5 7.33 -19.99 -50.56
N ILE A 6 7.89 -21.06 -51.12
CA ILE A 6 8.96 -21.02 -52.10
C ILE A 6 8.43 -20.53 -53.46
N ARG A 7 7.23 -20.91 -53.83
CA ARG A 7 6.62 -20.57 -55.13
C ARG A 7 5.97 -19.18 -55.15
N ARG A 8 5.69 -18.59 -54.01
CA ARG A 8 5.06 -17.25 -53.90
C ARG A 8 5.79 -16.37 -52.89
N PRO A 9 6.94 -15.75 -53.25
CA PRO A 9 7.74 -14.93 -52.33
C PRO A 9 7.00 -13.69 -51.82
N ILE A 10 6.06 -13.16 -52.61
CA ILE A 10 5.23 -12.00 -52.19
C ILE A 10 4.32 -12.37 -51.01
N LEU A 11 3.76 -13.57 -50.98
CA LEU A 11 2.89 -14.04 -49.90
C LEU A 11 3.68 -14.22 -48.60
N SER A 12 4.92 -14.70 -48.68
CA SER A 12 5.82 -14.81 -47.52
C SER A 12 6.17 -13.41 -46.95
N GLY A 13 6.43 -12.44 -47.83
CA GLY A 13 6.70 -11.05 -47.42
C GLY A 13 5.51 -10.40 -46.68
N VAL A 14 4.30 -10.58 -47.22
CA VAL A 14 3.08 -10.00 -46.60
C VAL A 14 2.83 -10.64 -45.22
N ILE A 15 2.96 -11.95 -45.10
CA ILE A 15 2.78 -12.65 -43.79
C ILE A 15 3.83 -12.14 -42.79
N SER A 16 5.09 -11.97 -43.20
CA SER A 16 6.14 -11.47 -42.33
C SER A 16 5.81 -10.05 -41.82
N VAL A 17 5.37 -9.15 -42.69
CA VAL A 17 4.97 -7.78 -42.31
C VAL A 17 3.77 -7.79 -41.35
N VAL A 18 2.77 -8.64 -41.58
CA VAL A 18 1.60 -8.77 -40.72
C VAL A 18 2.01 -9.27 -39.33
N ILE A 19 2.91 -10.26 -39.23
CA ILE A 19 3.40 -10.77 -37.93
C ILE A 19 4.17 -9.68 -37.19
N VAL A 20 5.02 -8.90 -37.85
CA VAL A 20 5.74 -7.78 -37.22
C VAL A 20 4.76 -6.72 -36.73
N PHE A 21 3.74 -6.39 -37.51
CA PHE A 21 2.74 -5.41 -37.12
C PHE A 21 1.91 -5.86 -35.93
N LEU A 22 1.48 -7.13 -35.89
CA LEU A 22 0.80 -7.72 -34.76
C LEU A 22 1.68 -7.77 -33.51
N GLY A 23 2.99 -8.06 -33.66
CA GLY A 23 3.95 -8.03 -32.57
C GLY A 23 4.11 -6.65 -31.94
N LEU A 24 4.19 -5.60 -32.77
CA LEU A 24 4.25 -4.22 -32.31
C LEU A 24 2.97 -3.77 -31.57
N LEU A 25 1.80 -4.17 -32.07
CA LEU A 25 0.54 -3.92 -31.39
C LEU A 25 0.45 -4.67 -30.05
N ALA A 26 0.91 -5.91 -30.00
CA ALA A 26 0.91 -6.72 -28.80
C ALA A 26 1.81 -6.12 -27.71
N ILE A 27 2.99 -5.59 -28.04
CA ILE A 27 3.90 -4.94 -27.08
C ILE A 27 3.22 -3.77 -26.39
N ASN A 28 2.47 -2.96 -27.13
CA ASN A 28 1.78 -1.80 -26.58
C ASN A 28 0.53 -2.15 -25.74
N SER A 29 0.01 -3.35 -25.91
CA SER A 29 -1.20 -3.86 -25.23
C SER A 29 -0.90 -4.76 -24.05
N LEU A 30 0.35 -5.21 -23.85
CA LEU A 30 0.70 -6.05 -22.71
C LEU A 30 0.85 -5.19 -21.45
N PRO A 31 0.06 -5.48 -20.40
CA PRO A 31 0.28 -4.86 -19.08
C PRO A 31 1.62 -5.36 -18.52
N ILE A 32 2.55 -4.42 -18.27
CA ILE A 32 3.91 -4.70 -17.76
C ILE A 32 3.87 -4.83 -16.21
N THR A 33 2.86 -5.45 -15.66
CA THR A 33 2.85 -5.78 -14.24
C THR A 33 3.51 -7.14 -14.04
N GLN A 34 4.74 -7.13 -13.51
CA GLN A 34 5.51 -8.35 -13.22
C GLN A 34 4.88 -9.21 -12.12
N PHE A 35 4.04 -8.61 -11.27
CA PHE A 35 3.32 -9.31 -10.20
C PHE A 35 1.86 -8.92 -10.25
N PRO A 36 0.92 -9.89 -10.22
CA PRO A 36 -0.48 -9.57 -10.00
C PRO A 36 -0.62 -8.90 -8.62
N ASP A 37 -1.43 -7.85 -8.53
CA ASP A 37 -1.78 -7.18 -7.26
C ASP A 37 -2.62 -8.13 -6.39
N ILE A 38 -1.97 -9.14 -5.80
CA ILE A 38 -2.58 -10.10 -4.88
C ILE A 38 -2.66 -9.56 -3.46
N VAL A 39 -1.96 -8.47 -3.18
CA VAL A 39 -1.97 -7.86 -1.86
C VAL A 39 -3.13 -6.85 -1.81
N PRO A 40 -4.08 -7.03 -0.88
CA PRO A 40 -5.15 -6.06 -0.69
C PRO A 40 -4.53 -4.71 -0.29
N PRO A 41 -4.97 -3.60 -0.92
CA PRO A 41 -4.49 -2.28 -0.53
C PRO A 41 -4.91 -1.98 0.91
N SER A 42 -4.04 -1.35 1.67
CA SER A 42 -4.28 -0.94 3.05
C SER A 42 -4.02 0.54 3.25
N VAL A 43 -4.80 1.12 4.18
CA VAL A 43 -4.64 2.50 4.63
C VAL A 43 -4.44 2.46 6.14
N THR A 44 -3.40 3.13 6.61
CA THR A 44 -3.05 3.18 8.03
C THR A 44 -3.33 4.57 8.58
N VAL A 45 -4.08 4.62 9.69
CA VAL A 45 -4.37 5.83 10.45
C VAL A 45 -3.58 5.78 11.75
N THR A 46 -2.69 6.75 11.95
CA THR A 46 -1.85 6.88 13.14
C THR A 46 -2.31 8.08 13.95
N ALA A 47 -2.59 7.85 15.24
CA ALA A 47 -2.91 8.90 16.19
C ALA A 47 -1.99 8.81 17.41
N ARG A 48 -1.64 9.96 17.99
CA ARG A 48 -0.79 10.05 19.19
C ARG A 48 -1.49 10.80 20.31
N TYR A 49 -1.49 10.20 21.50
CA TYR A 49 -1.95 10.82 22.73
C TYR A 49 -0.86 10.68 23.79
N THR A 50 -0.05 11.71 23.91
CA THR A 50 1.09 11.73 24.85
C THR A 50 0.64 11.57 26.29
N GLY A 51 1.17 10.55 26.98
CA GLY A 51 0.86 10.25 28.38
C GLY A 51 -0.35 9.34 28.62
N ALA A 52 -1.06 8.93 27.56
CA ALA A 52 -2.10 7.94 27.66
C ALA A 52 -1.54 6.51 27.66
N ASN A 53 -2.14 5.61 28.42
CA ASN A 53 -1.88 4.17 28.32
C ASN A 53 -2.74 3.53 27.23
N ALA A 54 -2.48 2.26 26.90
CA ALA A 54 -3.18 1.55 25.82
C ALA A 54 -4.71 1.47 26.04
N ASP A 55 -5.17 1.32 27.28
CA ASP A 55 -6.60 1.20 27.60
C ASP A 55 -7.34 2.54 27.40
N VAL A 56 -6.73 3.66 27.79
CA VAL A 56 -7.25 4.99 27.53
C VAL A 56 -7.25 5.27 26.03
N MET A 57 -6.13 4.97 25.32
CA MET A 57 -6.05 5.11 23.87
C MET A 57 -7.16 4.36 23.13
N ALA A 58 -7.40 3.10 23.53
CA ALA A 58 -8.43 2.27 22.93
C ALA A 58 -9.82 2.89 23.06
N LYS A 59 -10.14 3.42 24.24
CA LYS A 59 -11.48 3.95 24.55
C LYS A 59 -11.71 5.36 23.99
N THR A 60 -10.69 6.23 24.09
CA THR A 60 -10.86 7.66 23.76
C THR A 60 -10.45 8.03 22.35
N VAL A 61 -9.63 7.21 21.70
CA VAL A 61 -9.12 7.51 20.34
C VAL A 61 -9.49 6.42 19.35
N ALA A 62 -9.13 5.15 19.63
CA ALA A 62 -9.36 4.08 18.66
C ALA A 62 -10.85 3.82 18.42
N THR A 63 -11.67 3.73 19.49
CA THR A 63 -13.11 3.45 19.36
C THR A 63 -13.87 4.51 18.55
N PRO A 64 -13.72 5.83 18.77
CA PRO A 64 -14.34 6.85 17.94
C PRO A 64 -13.87 6.77 16.47
N LEU A 65 -12.55 6.59 16.24
CA LEU A 65 -11.99 6.45 14.90
C LEU A 65 -12.55 5.21 14.17
N GLU A 66 -12.55 4.06 14.83
CA GLU A 66 -13.11 2.82 14.26
C GLU A 66 -14.59 2.97 13.89
N ARG A 67 -15.36 3.62 14.76
CA ARG A 67 -16.78 3.87 14.50
C ARG A 67 -17.00 4.77 13.28
N ALA A 68 -16.18 5.81 13.13
CA ALA A 68 -16.28 6.72 11.99
C ALA A 68 -15.82 6.07 10.67
N ILE A 69 -14.74 5.29 10.72
CA ILE A 69 -14.16 4.62 9.55
C ILE A 69 -15.04 3.43 9.12
N ASN A 70 -15.77 2.83 10.05
CA ASN A 70 -16.64 1.70 9.73
C ASN A 70 -17.65 2.08 8.62
N GLY A 71 -17.73 1.26 7.60
CA GLY A 71 -18.59 1.48 6.44
C GLY A 71 -17.98 2.32 5.32
N VAL A 72 -16.67 2.55 5.31
CA VAL A 72 -15.96 3.10 4.15
C VAL A 72 -16.13 2.17 2.94
N PRO A 73 -16.48 2.69 1.75
CA PRO A 73 -16.68 1.86 0.56
C PRO A 73 -15.43 1.00 0.23
N GLY A 74 -15.66 -0.28 -0.03
CA GLY A 74 -14.58 -1.22 -0.37
C GLY A 74 -13.79 -1.80 0.81
N MET A 75 -14.06 -1.36 2.04
CA MET A 75 -13.43 -1.92 3.24
C MET A 75 -13.85 -3.38 3.45
N THR A 76 -12.89 -4.22 3.83
CA THR A 76 -13.10 -5.64 4.18
C THR A 76 -13.09 -5.82 5.69
N TYR A 77 -12.05 -5.35 6.34
CA TYR A 77 -11.91 -5.34 7.80
C TYR A 77 -10.90 -4.28 8.23
N MET A 78 -10.84 -3.99 9.52
CA MET A 78 -9.83 -3.12 10.12
C MET A 78 -9.28 -3.75 11.38
N THR A 79 -8.06 -3.37 11.73
CA THR A 79 -7.40 -3.75 12.99
C THR A 79 -6.81 -2.52 13.64
N SER A 80 -6.95 -2.40 14.95
CA SER A 80 -6.35 -1.32 15.73
C SER A 80 -5.42 -1.88 16.78
N VAL A 81 -4.25 -1.28 16.89
CA VAL A 81 -3.25 -1.60 17.91
C VAL A 81 -2.97 -0.33 18.71
N CYS A 82 -3.19 -0.39 20.02
CA CYS A 82 -2.88 0.69 20.95
C CYS A 82 -1.70 0.30 21.82
N THR A 83 -0.73 1.21 21.96
CA THR A 83 0.49 0.98 22.74
C THR A 83 0.50 1.83 24.00
N ASN A 84 1.27 1.41 25.04
CA ASN A 84 1.36 2.13 26.30
C ASN A 84 2.16 3.44 26.23
N ASP A 85 2.80 3.71 25.12
CA ASP A 85 3.47 4.97 24.81
C ASP A 85 2.55 6.03 24.16
N GLY A 86 1.23 5.73 24.17
CA GLY A 86 0.23 6.67 23.66
C GLY A 86 0.15 6.74 22.15
N MET A 87 0.42 5.63 21.45
CA MET A 87 0.23 5.52 20.00
C MET A 87 -0.93 4.57 19.68
N SER A 88 -1.80 4.98 18.76
CA SER A 88 -2.81 4.14 18.14
C SER A 88 -2.51 4.01 16.65
N LEU A 89 -2.48 2.77 16.17
CA LEU A 89 -2.30 2.41 14.77
C LEU A 89 -3.52 1.64 14.30
N THR A 90 -4.32 2.23 13.43
CA THR A 90 -5.50 1.58 12.84
C THR A 90 -5.23 1.29 11.38
N THR A 91 -5.15 0.02 11.01
CA THR A 91 -4.94 -0.42 9.63
C THR A 91 -6.25 -0.92 9.04
N ILE A 92 -6.65 -0.34 7.91
CA ILE A 92 -7.88 -0.63 7.19
C ILE A 92 -7.50 -1.38 5.90
N TYR A 93 -8.08 -2.55 5.69
CA TYR A 93 -7.85 -3.40 4.52
C TYR A 93 -9.03 -3.31 3.57
N PHE A 94 -8.72 -3.11 2.30
CA PHE A 94 -9.69 -2.96 1.23
C PHE A 94 -9.74 -4.20 0.33
N LYS A 95 -10.77 -4.31 -0.48
CA LYS A 95 -10.88 -5.37 -1.50
C LYS A 95 -9.79 -5.19 -2.55
N VAL A 96 -9.28 -6.32 -3.07
CA VAL A 96 -8.34 -6.32 -4.19
C VAL A 96 -8.96 -5.60 -5.38
N GLY A 97 -8.20 -4.70 -6.02
CA GLY A 97 -8.66 -3.88 -7.13
C GLY A 97 -9.28 -2.53 -6.71
N THR A 98 -9.35 -2.23 -5.40
CA THR A 98 -9.73 -0.89 -4.92
C THR A 98 -8.55 0.06 -5.14
N ASP A 99 -8.81 1.25 -5.67
CA ASP A 99 -7.80 2.29 -5.83
C ASP A 99 -7.35 2.81 -4.45
N PRO A 100 -6.06 2.69 -4.09
CA PRO A 100 -5.54 3.10 -2.80
C PRO A 100 -5.67 4.61 -2.53
N ASP A 101 -5.61 5.43 -3.59
CA ASP A 101 -5.73 6.88 -3.46
C ASP A 101 -7.15 7.29 -3.11
N VAL A 102 -8.14 6.71 -3.80
CA VAL A 102 -9.57 6.93 -3.48
C VAL A 102 -9.90 6.40 -2.09
N ALA A 103 -9.38 5.23 -1.71
CA ALA A 103 -9.56 4.65 -0.38
C ALA A 103 -9.01 5.57 0.71
N SER A 104 -7.80 6.10 0.54
CA SER A 104 -7.17 6.99 1.51
C SER A 104 -7.93 8.30 1.70
N VAL A 105 -8.44 8.90 0.61
CA VAL A 105 -9.28 10.10 0.65
C VAL A 105 -10.60 9.82 1.40
N ASN A 106 -11.24 8.69 1.15
CA ASN A 106 -12.47 8.31 1.85
C ASN A 106 -12.24 8.11 3.34
N VAL A 107 -11.13 7.45 3.74
CA VAL A 107 -10.74 7.31 5.15
C VAL A 107 -10.46 8.67 5.76
N GLN A 108 -9.68 9.52 5.10
CA GLN A 108 -9.34 10.86 5.57
C GLN A 108 -10.61 11.71 5.82
N ASN A 109 -11.57 11.66 4.90
CA ASN A 109 -12.85 12.38 5.07
C ASN A 109 -13.61 11.88 6.30
N ARG A 110 -13.61 10.55 6.56
CA ARG A 110 -14.25 10.00 7.77
C ARG A 110 -13.52 10.37 9.05
N VAL A 111 -12.18 10.32 9.04
CA VAL A 111 -11.36 10.75 10.18
C VAL A 111 -11.64 12.23 10.50
N THR A 112 -11.74 13.09 9.50
CA THR A 112 -11.99 14.53 9.69
C THR A 112 -13.35 14.78 10.38
N THR A 113 -14.36 13.97 10.12
CA THR A 113 -15.70 14.14 10.74
C THR A 113 -15.73 13.81 12.23
N VAL A 114 -14.75 13.05 12.74
CA VAL A 114 -14.70 12.62 14.15
C VAL A 114 -13.62 13.35 14.94
N LEU A 115 -12.85 14.25 14.32
CA LEU A 115 -11.78 15.00 15.00
C LEU A 115 -12.29 15.74 16.23
N ASP A 116 -13.50 16.31 16.17
CA ASP A 116 -14.10 17.07 17.27
C ASP A 116 -14.47 16.19 18.49
N GLU A 117 -14.55 14.87 18.31
CA GLU A 117 -14.80 13.90 19.40
C GLU A 117 -13.52 13.44 20.09
N LEU A 118 -12.34 13.76 19.50
CA LEU A 118 -11.04 13.35 20.02
C LEU A 118 -10.51 14.34 21.07
N PRO A 119 -9.66 13.89 22.02
CA PRO A 119 -8.97 14.78 22.95
C PRO A 119 -8.14 15.83 22.23
N GLU A 120 -8.08 17.06 22.80
CA GLU A 120 -7.32 18.18 22.21
C GLU A 120 -5.84 17.84 21.94
N GLU A 121 -5.22 17.05 22.81
CA GLU A 121 -3.83 16.62 22.67
C GLU A 121 -3.63 15.78 21.38
N VAL A 122 -4.59 14.94 21.03
CA VAL A 122 -4.58 14.13 19.80
C VAL A 122 -4.77 15.02 18.58
N ILE A 123 -5.68 15.99 18.67
CA ILE A 123 -5.92 16.96 17.59
C ILE A 123 -4.67 17.82 17.35
N ARG A 124 -3.99 18.27 18.43
CA ARG A 124 -2.74 19.03 18.32
C ARG A 124 -1.59 18.21 17.78
N ALA A 125 -1.49 16.93 18.13
CA ALA A 125 -0.48 16.02 17.60
C ALA A 125 -0.73 15.69 16.11
N GLY A 126 -1.99 15.78 15.69
CA GLY A 126 -2.45 15.45 14.35
C GLY A 126 -2.71 13.94 14.15
N VAL A 127 -3.76 13.63 13.42
CA VAL A 127 -4.05 12.26 12.97
C VAL A 127 -3.54 12.11 11.54
N ILE A 128 -2.62 11.19 11.34
CA ILE A 128 -1.95 10.98 10.06
C ILE A 128 -2.60 9.78 9.37
N THR A 129 -3.01 9.96 8.12
CA THR A 129 -3.54 8.89 7.28
C THR A 129 -2.56 8.62 6.14
N GLU A 130 -2.02 7.42 6.08
CA GLU A 130 -1.04 7.01 5.08
C GLU A 130 -1.54 5.78 4.32
N LYS A 131 -1.35 5.78 3.00
CA LYS A 131 -1.55 4.58 2.19
C LYS A 131 -0.33 3.69 2.31
N GLU A 132 -0.52 2.42 2.58
CA GLU A 132 0.54 1.44 2.58
C GLU A 132 0.67 0.83 1.18
N VAL A 133 1.70 1.26 0.46
CA VAL A 133 2.04 0.68 -0.84
C VAL A 133 3.10 -0.40 -0.59
N ASN A 134 2.70 -1.67 -0.73
CA ASN A 134 3.57 -2.83 -0.55
C ASN A 134 4.61 -2.98 -1.67
N SER A 135 5.29 -1.90 -2.05
CA SER A 135 6.44 -1.95 -2.96
C SER A 135 7.75 -1.82 -2.19
N MET A 136 8.11 -2.82 -1.40
CA MET A 136 9.48 -2.95 -0.90
C MET A 136 10.39 -3.31 -2.07
N LEU A 137 10.93 -2.30 -2.73
CA LEU A 137 11.86 -2.50 -3.84
C LEU A 137 13.26 -2.92 -3.35
N MET A 138 13.74 -2.42 -2.21
CA MET A 138 15.05 -2.78 -1.65
C MET A 138 15.25 -2.21 -0.24
N TYR A 139 15.79 -3.01 0.67
CA TYR A 139 16.30 -2.55 1.96
C TYR A 139 17.82 -2.51 1.91
N LEU A 140 18.42 -1.35 1.70
CA LEU A 140 19.87 -1.13 1.85
C LEU A 140 20.14 -0.76 3.29
N ASN A 141 20.59 -1.74 4.10
CA ASN A 141 21.13 -1.48 5.42
C ASN A 141 22.57 -0.93 5.28
N THR A 142 22.71 0.38 5.27
CA THR A 142 24.03 1.07 5.31
C THR A 142 24.51 1.25 6.73
N GLY A 143 24.19 0.33 7.64
CA GLY A 143 24.74 0.34 8.99
C GLY A 143 26.26 0.24 8.93
N PRO A 144 27.03 1.10 9.67
CA PRO A 144 28.47 0.99 9.70
C PRO A 144 28.86 -0.39 10.26
N ALA A 145 29.69 -1.12 9.52
CA ALA A 145 30.27 -2.37 9.98
C ALA A 145 31.03 -2.09 11.29
N ARG A 146 30.41 -2.46 12.41
CA ARG A 146 31.05 -2.38 13.72
C ARG A 146 32.17 -3.39 13.74
N SER A 147 33.39 -2.95 13.42
CA SER A 147 34.59 -3.76 13.60
C SER A 147 34.71 -4.11 15.09
N SER A 148 34.42 -5.34 15.43
CA SER A 148 34.72 -5.91 16.74
C SER A 148 36.23 -6.00 16.89
N ARG A 149 36.86 -4.92 17.38
CA ARG A 149 38.20 -5.02 17.93
C ARG A 149 38.10 -5.79 19.25
N VAL A 150 38.39 -7.07 19.20
CA VAL A 150 38.67 -7.88 20.38
C VAL A 150 39.90 -7.27 21.05
N PRO A 151 39.84 -6.81 22.32
CA PRO A 151 41.07 -6.41 23.01
C PRO A 151 41.90 -7.64 23.33
N ALA A 152 43.14 -7.64 22.84
CA ALA A 152 44.13 -8.65 23.23
C ALA A 152 44.41 -8.53 24.75
N ARG A 153 44.09 -9.57 25.50
CA ARG A 153 44.53 -9.74 26.89
C ARG A 153 46.03 -9.95 26.92
N ARG A 154 46.73 -9.09 27.62
CA ARG A 154 48.03 -9.40 28.23
C ARG A 154 47.83 -9.97 29.61
#